data_2fdc61a4768ad44fed65414828bbf3a7
#
_entry.id   2fdc61a4768ad44fed65414828bbf3a7
#
_cell.length_a   1.000
_cell.length_b   1.000
_cell.length_c   1.000
_cell.angle_alpha   90.00
_cell.angle_beta   90.00
_cell.angle_gamma   90.00
#
_symmetry.space_group_name_H-M   'P 1'
#
loop_
_entity.id
_entity.type
_entity.pdbx_description
1 polymer ?
#
loop_
_entity_poly.entity_id
_entity_poly.type
_entity_poly.pdbx_seq_one_letter_code
_entity_poly.pdbx_strand_id
1 'polypeptide(L)'
;MKFLRLFFAICIVTLLICAISSCSNECKHENMQITTTDPTCTESGQTVHSCPDCTYYYVSDIVNPLGHDYTENKVLPDCEHQGYTEYSCACGFSYVANVTDALGHDLILSDEVTADCENPGYKHYECSRCDLAYDTEYTSPTGHSITSETVLPTCTEEGYIVYSCESCDYTYTSDHTAPLGHKYTSSSKEPTCTEEGHVTHTCECGDTYTLVISPLGHDFTLTKVAPTVSEMGYTEYYCESCEYSYIGNYVFYSDILDNAYSGSNTVVAKGIDISKWNHTVNPDGSYAPIDWVALKNAGFDYVILKIGSSIRTKADGTVTGGIEPTFEMDYEGAKAAGLDVGVYFFTYSTNVSGIKKDAELLTEWLDRKQFEYPIYLDLEDDPNASYYPSEIAAPILTEMCLTFFSDLQKEGYYTGLYVNNNFLFNILQTENMIELFEIWYARYPSNADYVWNDEDETTFIWNTEKYGETLGMWQYCCTGIFESINGKLDFNYAYKDYPSLIKYYGFNGYSTES
;
A
#
# COMPACT_ATOMS: atom_id res chain seq x y z
N MET A 1 -48.25 14.11 1.48
CA MET A 1 -48.63 12.66 1.43
C MET A 1 -47.74 11.90 2.38
N LYS A 2 -48.35 11.50 3.51
CA LYS A 2 -48.32 10.20 4.19
C LYS A 2 -46.92 9.49 4.25
N PHE A 3 -46.35 9.20 5.39
CA PHE A 3 -46.83 8.21 6.37
C PHE A 3 -46.26 8.45 7.78
N LEU A 4 -47.20 8.60 8.69
CA LEU A 4 -47.10 8.46 10.12
C LEU A 4 -46.95 6.96 10.44
N ARG A 5 -45.95 6.56 11.24
CA ARG A 5 -45.99 5.28 11.95
C ARG A 5 -45.67 5.47 13.44
N LEU A 6 -46.76 5.40 14.13
CA LEU A 6 -46.92 5.26 15.57
C LEU A 6 -46.43 3.88 15.99
N PHE A 7 -45.50 3.77 16.94
CA PHE A 7 -45.28 2.52 17.66
C PHE A 7 -45.72 2.68 19.12
N PHE A 8 -46.84 2.04 19.44
CA PHE A 8 -47.29 1.78 20.78
C PHE A 8 -46.44 0.68 21.41
N ALA A 9 -45.79 0.97 22.55
CA ALA A 9 -45.24 -0.04 23.40
C ALA A 9 -46.31 -0.44 24.42
N ILE A 10 -46.81 -1.66 24.29
CA ILE A 10 -47.75 -2.30 25.22
C ILE A 10 -46.93 -2.80 26.41
N CYS A 11 -47.18 -2.23 27.59
CA CYS A 11 -46.77 -2.80 28.87
C CYS A 11 -47.62 -4.04 29.17
N ILE A 12 -47.04 -5.24 29.11
CA ILE A 12 -47.66 -6.46 29.64
C ILE A 12 -47.18 -6.63 31.08
N VAL A 13 -48.08 -6.32 32.00
CA VAL A 13 -47.96 -6.69 33.42
C VAL A 13 -48.33 -8.15 33.52
N THR A 14 -47.37 -9.03 33.64
CA THR A 14 -47.62 -10.44 34.06
C THR A 14 -47.53 -10.53 35.57
N LEU A 15 -48.68 -10.66 36.19
CA LEU A 15 -48.79 -11.13 37.59
C LEU A 15 -48.30 -12.58 37.65
N LEU A 16 -47.17 -12.81 38.26
CA LEU A 16 -46.77 -14.15 38.66
C LEU A 16 -47.15 -14.38 40.12
N ILE A 17 -48.17 -15.18 40.32
CA ILE A 17 -48.55 -15.69 41.65
C ILE A 17 -47.46 -16.69 42.04
N CYS A 18 -46.63 -16.36 43.01
CA CYS A 18 -45.69 -17.29 43.60
C CYS A 18 -46.35 -18.07 44.73
N ALA A 19 -46.39 -19.37 44.52
CA ALA A 19 -46.78 -20.32 45.58
C ALA A 19 -45.77 -20.26 46.74
N ILE A 20 -46.30 -20.12 47.94
CA ILE A 20 -45.54 -20.14 49.19
C ILE A 20 -45.03 -21.54 49.40
N SER A 21 -43.75 -21.78 49.27
CA SER A 21 -43.11 -22.97 49.82
C SER A 21 -42.31 -22.54 51.03
N SER A 22 -42.75 -22.99 52.19
CA SER A 22 -42.09 -22.70 53.45
C SER A 22 -40.73 -23.32 53.55
N CYS A 23 -39.70 -22.46 53.57
CA CYS A 23 -38.40 -22.80 54.12
C CYS A 23 -38.22 -22.04 55.44
N SER A 24 -38.11 -22.76 56.47
CA SER A 24 -37.78 -22.32 57.81
C SER A 24 -36.31 -21.99 57.90
N ASN A 25 -35.98 -20.75 57.66
CA ASN A 25 -34.88 -20.04 58.27
C ASN A 25 -35.17 -18.55 58.04
N GLU A 26 -35.57 -17.85 59.08
CA GLU A 26 -35.76 -16.40 59.05
C GLU A 26 -34.43 -15.74 58.71
N CYS A 27 -34.33 -15.24 57.48
CA CYS A 27 -33.21 -14.38 57.06
C CYS A 27 -33.30 -13.10 57.91
N LYS A 28 -32.28 -12.86 58.70
CA LYS A 28 -32.21 -11.68 59.58
C LYS A 28 -31.85 -10.39 58.88
N HIS A 29 -31.61 -10.47 57.55
CA HIS A 29 -31.25 -9.34 56.67
C HIS A 29 -30.07 -8.51 57.20
N GLU A 30 -29.08 -9.16 57.86
CA GLU A 30 -27.96 -8.47 58.48
C GLU A 30 -26.93 -7.92 57.47
N ASN A 31 -26.92 -8.46 56.22
CA ASN A 31 -25.99 -8.10 55.16
C ASN A 31 -26.72 -7.45 53.96
N MET A 32 -27.36 -6.31 54.18
CA MET A 32 -28.06 -5.61 53.10
C MET A 32 -27.06 -4.96 52.14
N GLN A 33 -27.19 -5.26 50.87
CA GLN A 33 -26.49 -4.53 49.79
C GLN A 33 -27.31 -3.31 49.40
N ILE A 34 -26.63 -2.19 49.23
CA ILE A 34 -27.28 -0.93 48.92
C ILE A 34 -26.83 -0.51 47.51
N THR A 35 -27.76 -0.24 46.64
CA THR A 35 -27.52 0.28 45.31
C THR A 35 -28.32 1.57 45.16
N THR A 36 -27.64 2.68 44.93
CA THR A 36 -28.27 3.99 44.71
C THR A 36 -28.23 4.32 43.23
N THR A 37 -29.35 4.78 42.71
CA THR A 37 -29.46 5.34 41.38
C THR A 37 -29.84 6.80 41.47
N ASP A 38 -29.10 7.65 40.83
CA ASP A 38 -29.38 9.10 40.79
C ASP A 38 -30.60 9.39 39.92
N PRO A 39 -31.38 10.43 40.23
CA PRO A 39 -32.51 10.84 39.39
C PRO A 39 -32.03 11.39 38.05
N THR A 40 -32.74 11.07 37.01
CA THR A 40 -32.56 11.70 35.69
C THR A 40 -33.59 12.82 35.46
N CYS A 41 -33.61 13.43 34.33
CA CYS A 41 -34.64 14.44 34.01
C CYS A 41 -36.08 13.88 34.11
N THR A 42 -36.26 12.60 33.81
CA THR A 42 -37.59 11.95 33.72
C THR A 42 -37.81 10.81 34.69
N GLU A 43 -36.75 10.27 35.25
CA GLU A 43 -36.84 9.12 36.15
C GLU A 43 -36.37 9.51 37.54
N SER A 44 -37.06 8.96 38.52
CA SER A 44 -36.73 9.15 39.93
C SER A 44 -35.47 8.38 40.31
N GLY A 45 -34.61 9.03 41.08
CA GLY A 45 -33.53 8.32 41.78
C GLY A 45 -34.06 7.57 42.99
N GLN A 46 -33.40 6.50 43.36
CA GLN A 46 -33.79 5.67 44.49
C GLN A 46 -32.61 4.89 45.05
N THR A 47 -32.72 4.53 46.29
CA THR A 47 -31.79 3.61 46.92
C THR A 47 -32.49 2.26 47.14
N VAL A 48 -31.96 1.23 46.53
CA VAL A 48 -32.46 -0.16 46.70
C VAL A 48 -31.57 -0.85 47.72
N HIS A 49 -32.20 -1.36 48.73
CA HIS A 49 -31.59 -2.21 49.74
C HIS A 49 -32.04 -3.65 49.47
N SER A 50 -31.12 -4.52 49.13
CA SER A 50 -31.39 -5.92 48.79
C SER A 50 -30.59 -6.87 49.68
N CYS A 51 -31.21 -7.93 50.08
CA CYS A 51 -30.53 -8.97 50.81
C CYS A 51 -29.98 -10.02 49.84
N PRO A 52 -28.67 -10.27 49.79
CA PRO A 52 -28.09 -11.26 48.88
C PRO A 52 -28.42 -12.69 49.25
N ASP A 53 -28.85 -12.89 50.49
CA ASP A 53 -29.12 -14.22 51.02
C ASP A 53 -30.59 -14.66 50.83
N CYS A 54 -31.49 -13.73 50.40
CA CYS A 54 -32.89 -13.98 50.12
C CYS A 54 -33.46 -12.98 49.11
N THR A 55 -34.72 -13.11 48.75
CA THR A 55 -35.38 -12.21 47.77
C THR A 55 -35.91 -10.91 48.38
N TYR A 56 -35.62 -10.64 49.65
CA TYR A 56 -36.11 -9.43 50.31
C TYR A 56 -35.36 -8.17 49.80
N TYR A 57 -36.12 -7.18 49.42
CA TYR A 57 -35.59 -5.84 49.13
C TYR A 57 -36.62 -4.78 49.50
N TYR A 58 -36.14 -3.59 49.74
CA TYR A 58 -36.96 -2.39 49.85
C TYR A 58 -36.25 -1.19 49.21
N VAL A 59 -37.04 -0.21 48.87
CA VAL A 59 -36.56 1.02 48.25
C VAL A 59 -36.70 2.16 49.24
N SER A 60 -35.67 2.96 49.37
CA SER A 60 -35.66 4.21 50.17
C SER A 60 -35.14 5.38 49.34
N ASP A 61 -35.17 6.53 49.97
CA ASP A 61 -34.56 7.76 49.45
C ASP A 61 -34.96 8.07 47.99
N ILE A 62 -36.27 7.92 47.72
CA ILE A 62 -36.80 8.25 46.40
C ILE A 62 -36.68 9.76 46.17
N VAL A 63 -35.91 10.12 45.20
CA VAL A 63 -35.74 11.51 44.73
C VAL A 63 -36.51 11.69 43.44
N ASN A 64 -37.37 12.68 43.40
CA ASN A 64 -38.15 12.98 42.19
C ASN A 64 -37.24 13.23 40.98
N PRO A 65 -37.71 13.01 39.76
CA PRO A 65 -37.00 13.43 38.55
C PRO A 65 -36.62 14.89 38.58
N LEU A 66 -35.46 15.20 38.06
CA LEU A 66 -34.90 16.54 38.09
C LEU A 66 -35.66 17.53 37.21
N GLY A 67 -36.50 17.02 36.31
CA GLY A 67 -37.11 17.82 35.26
C GLY A 67 -36.08 18.21 34.18
N HIS A 68 -36.56 18.97 33.22
CA HIS A 68 -35.69 19.44 32.14
C HIS A 68 -35.23 20.87 32.43
N ASP A 69 -33.93 21.09 32.36
CA ASP A 69 -33.31 22.41 32.37
C ASP A 69 -32.98 22.77 30.91
N TYR A 70 -33.69 23.78 30.40
CA TYR A 70 -33.62 24.11 29.00
C TYR A 70 -32.65 25.24 28.71
N THR A 71 -31.76 25.02 27.77
CA THR A 71 -31.02 26.06 27.06
C THR A 71 -31.79 26.55 25.86
N GLU A 72 -31.78 27.85 25.66
CA GLU A 72 -32.48 28.50 24.55
C GLU A 72 -31.53 28.80 23.39
N ASN A 73 -31.90 28.41 22.20
CA ASN A 73 -31.24 28.81 20.97
C ASN A 73 -32.25 29.52 20.06
N LYS A 74 -32.03 30.78 19.82
CA LYS A 74 -32.93 31.62 19.05
C LYS A 74 -32.49 31.66 17.57
N VAL A 75 -33.34 31.16 16.70
CA VAL A 75 -33.22 31.30 15.25
C VAL A 75 -34.08 32.47 14.80
N LEU A 76 -33.46 33.46 14.21
CA LEU A 76 -34.19 34.62 13.66
C LEU A 76 -34.82 34.27 12.33
N PRO A 77 -36.00 34.86 11.99
CA PRO A 77 -36.61 34.67 10.70
C PRO A 77 -35.78 35.34 9.59
N ASP A 78 -35.70 34.69 8.47
CA ASP A 78 -35.20 35.25 7.22
C ASP A 78 -36.33 35.50 6.20
N CYS A 79 -36.02 35.75 4.95
CA CYS A 79 -37.03 36.07 3.96
C CYS A 79 -38.00 34.91 3.68
N GLU A 80 -37.54 33.67 3.84
CA GLU A 80 -38.28 32.46 3.45
C GLU A 80 -38.65 31.59 4.65
N HIS A 81 -37.88 31.68 5.70
CA HIS A 81 -38.02 30.79 6.83
C HIS A 81 -38.52 31.55 8.08
N GLN A 82 -39.37 30.86 8.80
CA GLN A 82 -39.86 31.32 10.06
C GLN A 82 -38.75 31.29 11.12
N GLY A 83 -38.71 32.32 11.96
CA GLY A 83 -37.88 32.30 13.15
C GLY A 83 -38.52 31.47 14.27
N TYR A 84 -37.73 30.95 15.15
CA TYR A 84 -38.21 30.20 16.30
C TYR A 84 -37.16 30.18 17.42
N THR A 85 -37.58 29.74 18.59
CA THR A 85 -36.68 29.46 19.68
C THR A 85 -36.68 27.94 19.94
N GLU A 86 -35.53 27.35 19.83
CA GLU A 86 -35.33 25.94 20.20
C GLU A 86 -34.91 25.87 21.67
N TYR A 87 -35.60 25.08 22.41
CA TYR A 87 -35.32 24.75 23.81
C TYR A 87 -34.75 23.36 23.89
N SER A 88 -33.51 23.21 24.35
CA SER A 88 -32.86 21.92 24.45
C SER A 88 -32.36 21.63 25.86
N CYS A 89 -32.55 20.41 26.29
CA CYS A 89 -32.04 19.93 27.56
C CYS A 89 -30.84 18.98 27.34
N ALA A 90 -29.91 18.99 28.25
CA ALA A 90 -28.73 18.12 28.22
C ALA A 90 -29.06 16.62 28.16
N CYS A 91 -30.29 16.22 28.51
CA CYS A 91 -30.77 14.85 28.37
C CYS A 91 -31.18 14.47 26.94
N GLY A 92 -31.10 15.37 25.95
CA GLY A 92 -31.45 15.17 24.55
C GLY A 92 -32.89 15.52 24.18
N PHE A 93 -33.71 15.95 25.13
CA PHE A 93 -35.07 16.42 24.82
C PHE A 93 -35.04 17.85 24.31
N SER A 94 -35.71 18.13 23.19
CA SER A 94 -35.86 19.47 22.65
C SER A 94 -37.27 19.74 22.10
N TYR A 95 -37.64 21.00 22.05
CA TYR A 95 -38.85 21.46 21.38
C TYR A 95 -38.66 22.88 20.85
N VAL A 96 -39.51 23.30 19.91
CA VAL A 96 -39.51 24.64 19.35
C VAL A 96 -40.75 25.43 19.76
N ALA A 97 -40.53 26.71 20.05
CA ALA A 97 -41.60 27.66 20.38
C ALA A 97 -41.26 29.06 19.84
N ASN A 98 -42.15 30.00 20.08
CA ASN A 98 -42.00 31.42 19.67
C ASN A 98 -41.75 31.59 18.16
N VAL A 99 -42.52 30.85 17.37
CA VAL A 99 -42.41 30.91 15.92
C VAL A 99 -42.87 32.30 15.45
N THR A 100 -42.07 32.89 14.59
CA THR A 100 -42.39 34.18 13.90
C THR A 100 -42.41 33.97 12.40
N ASP A 101 -43.28 34.69 11.70
CA ASP A 101 -43.39 34.56 10.28
C ASP A 101 -42.11 34.99 9.53
N ALA A 102 -41.88 34.40 8.37
CA ALA A 102 -40.80 34.80 7.46
C ALA A 102 -40.99 36.29 7.03
N LEU A 103 -39.86 36.96 6.84
CA LEU A 103 -39.86 38.42 6.58
C LEU A 103 -40.39 38.81 5.21
N GLY A 104 -40.47 37.83 4.28
CA GLY A 104 -40.78 38.11 2.87
C GLY A 104 -39.66 38.85 2.14
N HIS A 105 -39.84 39.10 0.88
CA HIS A 105 -38.85 39.80 0.06
C HIS A 105 -39.17 41.29 -0.12
N ASP A 106 -38.14 42.12 -0.05
CA ASP A 106 -38.19 43.57 -0.27
C ASP A 106 -37.30 43.90 -1.48
N LEU A 107 -37.95 44.04 -2.63
CA LEU A 107 -37.29 44.08 -3.93
C LEU A 107 -36.93 45.50 -4.34
N ILE A 108 -35.68 45.72 -4.70
CA ILE A 108 -35.15 46.97 -5.23
C ILE A 108 -34.61 46.76 -6.65
N LEU A 109 -34.79 47.73 -7.53
CA LEU A 109 -34.13 47.74 -8.83
C LEU A 109 -32.63 47.98 -8.60
N SER A 110 -31.82 46.98 -8.89
CA SER A 110 -30.36 47.05 -8.68
C SER A 110 -29.60 47.34 -9.98
N ASP A 111 -30.14 46.91 -11.11
CA ASP A 111 -29.48 47.16 -12.39
C ASP A 111 -30.48 47.17 -13.56
N GLU A 112 -30.09 47.83 -14.67
CA GLU A 112 -30.81 47.84 -15.93
C GLU A 112 -29.82 47.48 -17.05
N VAL A 113 -30.03 46.31 -17.64
CA VAL A 113 -29.19 45.78 -18.72
C VAL A 113 -29.84 46.12 -20.07
N THR A 114 -29.10 46.77 -20.94
CA THR A 114 -29.54 47.03 -22.33
C THR A 114 -29.37 45.77 -23.18
N ALA A 115 -30.31 45.55 -24.11
CA ALA A 115 -30.21 44.45 -25.06
C ALA A 115 -28.96 44.54 -25.90
N ASP A 116 -28.28 43.41 -26.05
CA ASP A 116 -27.19 43.21 -26.99
C ASP A 116 -27.65 42.36 -28.19
N CYS A 117 -26.71 41.79 -28.94
CA CYS A 117 -27.04 41.01 -30.12
C CYS A 117 -27.89 39.77 -29.82
N GLU A 118 -27.65 39.13 -28.71
CA GLU A 118 -28.21 37.81 -28.32
C GLU A 118 -29.12 37.90 -27.11
N ASN A 119 -28.74 38.76 -26.20
CA ASN A 119 -29.44 38.84 -24.94
C ASN A 119 -30.46 39.93 -24.94
N PRO A 120 -31.63 39.64 -24.43
CA PRO A 120 -32.60 40.65 -24.13
C PRO A 120 -32.07 41.62 -23.07
N GLY A 121 -32.41 42.87 -23.20
CA GLY A 121 -32.26 43.79 -22.10
C GLY A 121 -33.31 43.46 -21.03
N TYR A 122 -33.03 43.77 -19.82
CA TYR A 122 -33.91 43.50 -18.68
C TYR A 122 -33.60 44.43 -17.51
N LYS A 123 -34.52 44.48 -16.59
CA LYS A 123 -34.31 45.10 -15.29
C LYS A 123 -34.10 44.04 -14.22
N HIS A 124 -33.05 44.21 -13.46
CA HIS A 124 -32.66 43.31 -12.38
C HIS A 124 -33.16 43.85 -11.04
N TYR A 125 -33.88 43.00 -10.33
CA TYR A 125 -34.39 43.32 -9.00
C TYR A 125 -33.75 42.35 -7.98
N GLU A 126 -33.29 42.92 -6.89
CA GLU A 126 -32.70 42.16 -5.78
C GLU A 126 -33.49 42.39 -4.49
N CYS A 127 -33.48 41.40 -3.64
CA CYS A 127 -34.04 41.55 -2.31
C CYS A 127 -33.02 42.24 -1.39
N SER A 128 -33.44 43.32 -0.69
CA SER A 128 -32.57 44.03 0.24
C SER A 128 -32.18 43.24 1.49
N ARG A 129 -32.74 42.02 1.68
CA ARG A 129 -32.62 41.22 2.89
C ARG A 129 -32.08 39.82 2.69
N CYS A 130 -32.04 39.31 1.45
CA CYS A 130 -31.50 37.99 1.13
C CYS A 130 -31.02 37.99 -0.32
N ASP A 131 -30.50 36.85 -0.76
CA ASP A 131 -29.91 36.66 -2.09
C ASP A 131 -30.94 36.44 -3.21
N LEU A 132 -32.25 36.67 -2.95
CA LEU A 132 -33.26 36.56 -4.01
C LEU A 132 -33.09 37.70 -4.99
N ALA A 133 -32.88 37.32 -6.24
CA ALA A 133 -32.84 38.25 -7.37
C ALA A 133 -33.59 37.67 -8.55
N TYR A 134 -34.17 38.52 -9.39
CA TYR A 134 -34.80 38.12 -10.65
C TYR A 134 -34.87 39.26 -11.67
N ASP A 135 -35.00 38.87 -12.92
CA ASP A 135 -35.05 39.78 -14.06
C ASP A 135 -36.46 39.90 -14.62
N THR A 136 -36.80 41.08 -15.09
CA THR A 136 -38.08 41.36 -15.71
C THR A 136 -37.96 42.48 -16.78
N GLU A 137 -39.07 42.87 -17.41
CA GLU A 137 -39.13 43.94 -18.44
C GLU A 137 -38.13 43.73 -19.58
N TYR A 138 -38.16 42.52 -20.16
CA TYR A 138 -37.24 42.14 -21.21
C TYR A 138 -37.49 42.90 -22.52
N THR A 139 -36.41 43.33 -23.16
CA THR A 139 -36.39 43.85 -24.53
C THR A 139 -35.73 42.84 -25.47
N SER A 140 -36.19 42.80 -26.73
CA SER A 140 -35.66 41.82 -27.69
C SER A 140 -34.18 42.07 -28.00
N PRO A 141 -33.37 41.01 -28.23
CA PRO A 141 -32.02 41.12 -28.74
C PRO A 141 -31.93 41.88 -30.04
N THR A 142 -30.80 42.54 -30.32
CA THR A 142 -30.59 43.35 -31.52
C THR A 142 -30.27 42.54 -32.78
N GLY A 143 -29.90 41.26 -32.58
CA GLY A 143 -29.45 40.38 -33.66
C GLY A 143 -28.00 40.63 -34.06
N HIS A 144 -27.50 39.83 -35.00
CA HIS A 144 -26.08 39.83 -35.40
C HIS A 144 -25.87 40.43 -36.80
N SER A 145 -24.85 41.29 -36.96
CA SER A 145 -24.26 41.70 -38.22
C SER A 145 -23.04 40.82 -38.52
N ILE A 146 -23.17 39.88 -39.46
CA ILE A 146 -22.21 38.81 -39.67
C ILE A 146 -21.20 39.13 -40.78
N THR A 147 -19.89 38.97 -40.47
CA THR A 147 -18.78 38.89 -41.42
C THR A 147 -18.20 37.47 -41.42
N SER A 148 -17.41 37.12 -42.44
CA SER A 148 -16.83 35.77 -42.53
C SER A 148 -15.34 35.75 -42.87
N GLU A 149 -14.63 34.79 -42.29
CA GLU A 149 -13.21 34.49 -42.53
C GLU A 149 -13.02 32.99 -42.75
N THR A 150 -12.13 32.60 -43.68
CA THR A 150 -11.86 31.18 -43.95
C THR A 150 -10.62 30.72 -43.19
N VAL A 151 -10.78 29.67 -42.39
CA VAL A 151 -9.70 28.92 -41.72
C VAL A 151 -9.41 27.65 -42.52
N LEU A 152 -8.19 27.53 -43.01
CA LEU A 152 -7.79 26.36 -43.77
C LEU A 152 -7.55 25.17 -42.81
N PRO A 153 -7.83 23.91 -43.22
CA PRO A 153 -7.62 22.75 -42.40
C PRO A 153 -6.11 22.51 -42.16
N THR A 154 -5.77 22.06 -40.96
CA THR A 154 -4.43 21.55 -40.60
C THR A 154 -4.43 20.02 -40.63
N CYS A 155 -3.35 19.41 -40.16
CA CYS A 155 -3.32 17.95 -40.05
C CYS A 155 -4.36 17.40 -39.10
N THR A 156 -4.65 18.10 -38.01
CA THR A 156 -5.51 17.64 -36.91
C THR A 156 -6.82 18.44 -36.79
N GLU A 157 -6.78 19.66 -37.29
CA GLU A 157 -7.94 20.53 -37.17
C GLU A 157 -8.65 20.66 -38.52
N GLU A 158 -9.94 20.65 -38.45
CA GLU A 158 -10.77 20.90 -39.61
C GLU A 158 -10.65 22.36 -40.08
N GLY A 159 -10.75 22.58 -41.37
CA GLY A 159 -10.95 23.90 -41.92
C GLY A 159 -12.44 24.27 -41.85
N TYR A 160 -12.72 25.54 -41.77
CA TYR A 160 -14.10 26.05 -41.67
C TYR A 160 -14.15 27.53 -42.03
N ILE A 161 -15.34 28.02 -42.23
CA ILE A 161 -15.58 29.46 -42.34
C ILE A 161 -16.05 29.94 -40.98
N VAL A 162 -15.36 30.91 -40.41
CA VAL A 162 -15.77 31.61 -39.20
C VAL A 162 -16.67 32.75 -39.60
N TYR A 163 -17.84 32.78 -39.04
CA TYR A 163 -18.79 33.90 -39.14
C TYR A 163 -18.79 34.63 -37.80
N SER A 164 -18.48 35.90 -37.81
CA SER A 164 -18.36 36.74 -36.62
C SER A 164 -19.30 37.92 -36.66
N CYS A 165 -19.87 38.26 -35.55
CA CYS A 165 -20.67 39.49 -35.44
C CYS A 165 -19.74 40.70 -35.23
N GLU A 166 -20.02 41.80 -35.96
CA GLU A 166 -19.26 43.06 -35.82
C GLU A 166 -19.51 43.79 -34.49
N SER A 167 -20.60 43.46 -33.83
CA SER A 167 -21.07 44.20 -32.64
C SER A 167 -20.97 43.41 -31.33
N CYS A 168 -20.67 42.12 -31.38
CA CYS A 168 -20.51 41.26 -30.21
C CYS A 168 -19.56 40.09 -30.51
N ASP A 169 -19.27 39.29 -29.52
CA ASP A 169 -18.38 38.13 -29.63
C ASP A 169 -19.07 36.89 -30.25
N TYR A 170 -20.29 37.05 -30.81
CA TYR A 170 -20.99 35.94 -31.43
C TYR A 170 -20.24 35.48 -32.67
N THR A 171 -19.86 34.22 -32.63
CA THR A 171 -19.25 33.55 -33.76
C THR A 171 -19.86 32.17 -33.95
N TYR A 172 -19.91 31.73 -35.19
CA TYR A 172 -20.21 30.34 -35.52
C TYR A 172 -19.37 29.91 -36.70
N THR A 173 -19.20 28.63 -36.84
CA THR A 173 -18.47 28.05 -37.94
C THR A 173 -19.40 27.26 -38.85
N SER A 174 -19.08 27.26 -40.15
CA SER A 174 -19.79 26.48 -41.17
C SER A 174 -18.80 26.00 -42.23
N ASP A 175 -19.29 25.26 -43.19
CA ASP A 175 -18.51 24.76 -44.34
C ASP A 175 -17.24 24.03 -43.91
N HIS A 176 -17.40 23.16 -42.92
CA HIS A 176 -16.33 22.38 -42.35
C HIS A 176 -15.71 21.46 -43.40
N THR A 177 -14.40 21.51 -43.50
CA THR A 177 -13.58 20.58 -44.28
C THR A 177 -12.78 19.71 -43.36
N ALA A 178 -12.75 18.42 -43.63
CA ALA A 178 -12.04 17.48 -42.79
C ALA A 178 -10.57 17.84 -42.63
N PRO A 179 -9.95 17.53 -41.47
CA PRO A 179 -8.53 17.64 -41.29
C PRO A 179 -7.77 16.90 -42.38
N LEU A 180 -6.61 17.42 -42.76
CA LEU A 180 -5.77 16.82 -43.79
C LEU A 180 -5.21 15.44 -43.38
N GLY A 181 -5.25 15.16 -42.08
CA GLY A 181 -4.60 14.01 -41.50
C GLY A 181 -3.08 14.15 -41.46
N HIS A 182 -2.46 13.24 -40.77
CA HIS A 182 -1.00 13.22 -40.68
C HIS A 182 -0.41 12.35 -41.79
N LYS A 183 0.61 12.86 -42.45
CA LYS A 183 1.49 12.08 -43.33
C LYS A 183 2.81 11.85 -42.60
N TYR A 184 2.90 10.70 -41.97
CA TYR A 184 4.08 10.36 -41.19
C TYR A 184 5.21 9.81 -42.08
N THR A 185 6.40 10.28 -41.82
CA THR A 185 7.64 9.62 -42.17
C THR A 185 8.14 8.85 -40.95
N SER A 186 8.71 7.69 -41.14
CA SER A 186 9.15 6.84 -40.07
C SER A 186 10.66 6.70 -40.01
N SER A 187 11.21 6.73 -38.80
CA SER A 187 12.59 6.33 -38.52
C SER A 187 12.56 5.25 -37.43
N SER A 188 13.40 4.24 -37.55
CA SER A 188 13.49 3.15 -36.56
C SER A 188 14.86 3.11 -35.90
N LYS A 189 14.87 2.80 -34.61
CA LYS A 189 16.00 2.23 -33.89
C LYS A 189 15.63 0.81 -33.54
N GLU A 190 16.39 -0.15 -34.04
CA GLU A 190 16.15 -1.56 -33.71
C GLU A 190 16.43 -1.81 -32.21
N PRO A 191 15.68 -2.68 -31.55
CA PRO A 191 15.97 -3.08 -30.19
C PRO A 191 17.26 -3.89 -30.12
N THR A 192 17.97 -3.77 -29.01
CA THR A 192 19.04 -4.69 -28.64
C THR A 192 18.53 -5.74 -27.67
N CYS A 193 19.39 -6.58 -27.14
CA CYS A 193 19.00 -7.53 -26.10
C CYS A 193 18.43 -6.84 -24.86
N THR A 194 18.97 -5.67 -24.51
CA THR A 194 18.67 -4.99 -23.25
C THR A 194 18.03 -3.62 -23.42
N GLU A 195 18.21 -3.00 -24.60
CA GLU A 195 17.62 -1.70 -24.87
C GLU A 195 16.38 -1.82 -25.74
N GLU A 196 15.40 -1.02 -25.42
CA GLU A 196 14.21 -0.86 -26.25
C GLU A 196 14.58 -0.26 -27.62
N GLY A 197 13.98 -0.83 -28.65
CA GLY A 197 13.88 -0.22 -29.95
C GLY A 197 12.69 0.74 -30.01
N HIS A 198 12.64 1.54 -31.02
CA HIS A 198 11.47 2.38 -31.26
C HIS A 198 11.32 2.71 -32.74
N VAL A 199 10.08 2.92 -33.14
CA VAL A 199 9.73 3.50 -34.42
C VAL A 199 9.10 4.86 -34.13
N THR A 200 9.79 5.90 -34.54
CA THR A 200 9.28 7.27 -34.40
C THR A 200 8.65 7.69 -35.73
N HIS A 201 7.41 8.07 -35.65
CA HIS A 201 6.62 8.61 -36.75
C HIS A 201 6.53 10.14 -36.58
N THR A 202 6.99 10.87 -37.60
CA THR A 202 7.01 12.33 -37.57
C THR A 202 6.25 12.89 -38.77
N CYS A 203 5.30 13.76 -38.51
CA CYS A 203 4.59 14.52 -39.52
C CYS A 203 5.27 15.88 -39.77
N GLU A 204 5.17 16.41 -41.00
CA GLU A 204 5.66 17.75 -41.30
C GLU A 204 5.07 18.86 -40.43
N CYS A 205 3.90 18.65 -39.84
CA CYS A 205 3.27 19.56 -38.87
C CYS A 205 3.95 19.58 -37.49
N GLY A 206 4.94 18.73 -37.26
CA GLY A 206 5.65 18.60 -35.98
C GLY A 206 5.04 17.56 -35.04
N ASP A 207 3.89 16.97 -35.39
CA ASP A 207 3.33 15.87 -34.59
C ASP A 207 4.22 14.63 -34.69
N THR A 208 4.47 14.02 -33.54
CA THR A 208 5.28 12.83 -33.46
C THR A 208 4.68 11.84 -32.46
N TYR A 209 4.76 10.56 -32.79
CA TYR A 209 4.53 9.50 -31.81
C TYR A 209 5.56 8.40 -31.99
N THR A 210 5.85 7.72 -30.91
CA THR A 210 6.86 6.66 -30.89
C THR A 210 6.19 5.37 -30.45
N LEU A 211 6.40 4.33 -31.23
CA LEU A 211 6.08 2.96 -30.88
C LEU A 211 7.33 2.34 -30.28
N VAL A 212 7.23 1.88 -29.06
CA VAL A 212 8.32 1.19 -28.38
C VAL A 212 8.30 -0.28 -28.81
N ILE A 213 9.49 -0.78 -29.13
CA ILE A 213 9.73 -2.22 -29.40
C ILE A 213 10.48 -2.74 -28.17
N SER A 214 9.92 -3.72 -27.49
CA SER A 214 10.58 -4.32 -26.34
C SER A 214 11.98 -4.82 -26.67
N PRO A 215 12.90 -4.82 -25.71
CA PRO A 215 14.20 -5.48 -25.85
C PRO A 215 14.00 -6.92 -26.34
N LEU A 216 14.95 -7.42 -27.12
CA LEU A 216 14.89 -8.79 -27.66
C LEU A 216 15.05 -9.83 -26.57
N GLY A 217 15.63 -9.44 -25.41
CA GLY A 217 16.13 -10.37 -24.41
C GLY A 217 17.42 -11.06 -24.89
N HIS A 218 17.94 -11.92 -24.07
CA HIS A 218 19.10 -12.72 -24.43
C HIS A 218 18.68 -14.09 -24.95
N ASP A 219 19.20 -14.48 -26.09
CA ASP A 219 19.15 -15.88 -26.56
C ASP A 219 20.45 -16.56 -26.13
N PHE A 220 20.38 -17.31 -25.01
CA PHE A 220 21.54 -17.87 -24.38
C PHE A 220 21.94 -19.21 -24.96
N THR A 221 23.18 -19.35 -25.34
CA THR A 221 23.86 -20.63 -25.42
C THR A 221 24.35 -21.02 -24.03
N LEU A 222 24.21 -22.31 -23.69
CA LEU A 222 24.49 -22.83 -22.36
C LEU A 222 25.75 -23.70 -22.38
N THR A 223 26.75 -23.35 -21.55
CA THR A 223 27.94 -24.16 -21.32
C THR A 223 27.97 -24.64 -19.88
N LYS A 224 27.89 -25.93 -19.67
CA LYS A 224 28.00 -26.52 -18.31
C LYS A 224 29.45 -26.77 -17.96
N VAL A 225 29.91 -26.18 -16.87
CA VAL A 225 31.23 -26.41 -16.29
C VAL A 225 31.04 -27.34 -15.09
N ALA A 226 31.68 -28.50 -15.14
CA ALA A 226 31.59 -29.47 -14.04
C ALA A 226 32.38 -28.96 -12.81
N PRO A 227 31.87 -29.24 -11.58
CA PRO A 227 32.58 -28.89 -10.36
C PRO A 227 33.89 -29.67 -10.19
N THR A 228 34.84 -29.03 -9.54
CA THR A 228 36.05 -29.67 -9.05
C THR A 228 36.08 -29.64 -7.52
N VAL A 229 37.04 -30.28 -6.91
CA VAL A 229 37.23 -30.27 -5.43
C VAL A 229 37.38 -28.82 -4.90
N SER A 230 37.96 -27.92 -5.70
CA SER A 230 38.31 -26.56 -5.30
C SER A 230 37.42 -25.49 -5.94
N GLU A 231 36.61 -25.86 -6.94
CA GLU A 231 35.82 -24.88 -7.70
C GLU A 231 34.40 -25.42 -7.93
N MET A 232 33.42 -24.59 -7.74
CA MET A 232 32.05 -24.92 -8.09
C MET A 232 31.92 -25.16 -9.60
N GLY A 233 31.07 -26.11 -9.96
CA GLY A 233 30.50 -26.16 -11.30
C GLY A 233 29.45 -25.08 -11.45
N TYR A 234 29.21 -24.71 -12.67
CA TYR A 234 28.19 -23.72 -13.01
C TYR A 234 27.70 -23.91 -14.44
N THR A 235 26.61 -23.25 -14.76
CA THR A 235 26.17 -23.07 -16.14
C THR A 235 26.48 -21.64 -16.56
N GLU A 236 27.30 -21.48 -17.59
CA GLU A 236 27.49 -20.20 -18.26
C GLU A 236 26.40 -20.04 -19.32
N TYR A 237 25.71 -18.93 -19.23
CA TYR A 237 24.70 -18.46 -20.17
C TYR A 237 25.36 -17.37 -21.02
N TYR A 238 25.60 -17.61 -22.29
CA TYR A 238 26.26 -16.67 -23.19
C TYR A 238 25.33 -16.29 -24.33
N CYS A 239 25.12 -14.98 -24.52
CA CYS A 239 24.35 -14.45 -25.63
C CYS A 239 25.28 -14.02 -26.78
N GLU A 240 25.18 -14.67 -27.92
CA GLU A 240 26.00 -14.35 -29.10
C GLU A 240 25.68 -12.96 -29.69
N SER A 241 24.45 -12.50 -29.49
CA SER A 241 24.00 -11.23 -30.09
C SER A 241 24.59 -9.97 -29.42
N CYS A 242 24.96 -10.04 -28.14
CA CYS A 242 25.48 -8.89 -27.39
C CYS A 242 26.69 -9.22 -26.51
N GLU A 243 27.21 -10.43 -26.60
CA GLU A 243 28.37 -10.93 -25.85
C GLU A 243 28.16 -10.91 -24.32
N TYR A 244 26.91 -10.71 -23.87
CA TYR A 244 26.58 -10.78 -22.44
C TYR A 244 26.70 -12.21 -21.95
N SER A 245 27.35 -12.39 -20.80
CA SER A 245 27.42 -13.68 -20.13
C SER A 245 26.96 -13.56 -18.68
N TYR A 246 26.31 -14.62 -18.21
CA TYR A 246 25.86 -14.78 -16.84
C TYR A 246 26.21 -16.17 -16.38
N ILE A 247 26.66 -16.29 -15.13
CA ILE A 247 26.92 -17.57 -14.49
C ILE A 247 25.81 -17.84 -13.48
N GLY A 248 25.15 -18.98 -13.62
CA GLY A 248 24.11 -19.43 -12.70
C GLY A 248 24.10 -20.95 -12.57
N ASN A 249 23.09 -21.46 -11.88
CA ASN A 249 22.92 -22.87 -11.66
C ASN A 249 24.20 -23.54 -11.13
N TYR A 250 24.69 -23.02 -9.99
CA TYR A 250 25.90 -23.52 -9.36
C TYR A 250 25.73 -24.97 -8.91
N VAL A 251 26.68 -25.80 -9.28
CA VAL A 251 26.76 -27.21 -8.90
C VAL A 251 27.98 -27.43 -8.02
N PHE A 252 27.76 -28.02 -6.89
CA PHE A 252 28.82 -28.31 -5.93
C PHE A 252 29.47 -29.65 -6.21
N TYR A 253 30.71 -29.79 -5.85
CA TYR A 253 31.38 -31.11 -5.89
C TYR A 253 30.67 -32.07 -4.94
N SER A 254 30.50 -33.34 -5.32
CA SER A 254 29.62 -34.30 -4.63
C SER A 254 29.92 -34.46 -3.13
N ASP A 255 31.18 -34.39 -2.74
CA ASP A 255 31.57 -34.57 -1.33
C ASP A 255 31.16 -33.40 -0.43
N ILE A 256 30.89 -32.22 -1.01
CA ILE A 256 30.37 -31.03 -0.32
C ILE A 256 28.85 -31.03 -0.34
N LEU A 257 28.26 -31.52 -1.43
CA LEU A 257 26.80 -31.69 -1.57
C LEU A 257 26.22 -32.60 -0.48
N ASP A 258 26.91 -33.72 -0.18
CA ASP A 258 26.44 -34.67 0.82
C ASP A 258 26.36 -34.06 2.24
N ASN A 259 27.09 -32.97 2.51
CA ASN A 259 27.09 -32.29 3.79
C ASN A 259 26.28 -30.98 3.82
N ALA A 260 26.24 -30.21 2.71
CA ALA A 260 25.60 -28.88 2.66
C ALA A 260 24.22 -28.89 1.99
N TYR A 261 23.84 -30.00 1.36
CA TYR A 261 22.67 -30.12 0.52
C TYR A 261 22.03 -31.50 0.66
N SER A 262 21.01 -31.56 1.48
CA SER A 262 20.35 -32.85 1.74
C SER A 262 19.44 -33.35 0.62
N GLY A 263 19.28 -32.61 -0.48
CA GLY A 263 18.37 -32.98 -1.58
C GLY A 263 16.90 -33.19 -1.17
N SER A 264 16.60 -32.96 0.08
CA SER A 264 15.29 -33.09 0.70
C SER A 264 14.85 -31.74 1.23
N ASN A 265 13.56 -31.50 1.31
CA ASN A 265 12.97 -30.32 1.96
C ASN A 265 13.23 -30.32 3.50
N THR A 266 14.42 -30.74 3.93
CA THR A 266 14.80 -30.73 5.33
C THR A 266 15.30 -29.35 5.69
N VAL A 267 14.74 -28.76 6.73
CA VAL A 267 15.18 -27.49 7.28
C VAL A 267 16.60 -27.65 7.82
N VAL A 268 17.52 -26.85 7.29
CA VAL A 268 18.92 -26.83 7.69
C VAL A 268 19.16 -25.77 8.76
N ALA A 269 18.48 -24.62 8.64
CA ALA A 269 18.60 -23.51 9.58
C ALA A 269 17.28 -22.72 9.66
N LYS A 270 17.05 -22.11 10.82
CA LYS A 270 15.89 -21.27 11.11
C LYS A 270 16.35 -19.82 11.27
N GLY A 271 15.63 -18.90 10.65
CA GLY A 271 16.02 -17.50 10.68
C GLY A 271 14.85 -16.54 10.61
N ILE A 272 15.21 -15.28 10.60
CA ILE A 272 14.27 -14.14 10.51
C ILE A 272 14.77 -13.15 9.46
N ASP A 273 13.90 -12.27 9.01
CA ASP A 273 14.35 -11.07 8.31
C ASP A 273 13.89 -9.80 9.04
N ILE A 274 14.72 -8.77 8.98
CA ILE A 274 14.62 -7.57 9.82
C ILE A 274 14.82 -6.31 8.99
N SER A 275 14.02 -5.31 9.30
CA SER A 275 14.16 -3.93 8.84
C SER A 275 13.96 -2.95 10.00
N LYS A 276 14.11 -1.66 9.76
CA LYS A 276 13.84 -0.62 10.77
C LYS A 276 12.45 -0.71 11.40
N TRP A 277 11.47 -1.32 10.74
CA TRP A 277 10.11 -1.48 11.26
C TRP A 277 10.01 -2.43 12.45
N ASN A 278 11.03 -3.26 12.64
CA ASN A 278 11.14 -4.20 13.74
C ASN A 278 11.79 -3.56 15.00
N HIS A 279 12.18 -2.30 14.91
CA HIS A 279 12.77 -1.55 16.02
C HIS A 279 11.76 -0.69 16.74
N THR A 280 11.94 -0.53 18.05
CA THR A 280 11.26 0.52 18.80
C THR A 280 11.92 1.86 18.49
N VAL A 281 11.11 2.83 18.13
CA VAL A 281 11.58 4.21 17.90
C VAL A 281 11.56 4.97 19.22
N ASN A 282 12.71 5.48 19.61
CA ASN A 282 12.88 6.30 20.80
C ASN A 282 12.24 7.71 20.63
N PRO A 283 11.96 8.43 21.74
CA PRO A 283 11.38 9.78 21.65
C PRO A 283 12.22 10.82 20.88
N ASP A 284 13.54 10.58 20.76
CA ASP A 284 14.46 11.42 19.98
C ASP A 284 14.53 11.04 18.48
N GLY A 285 13.75 10.04 18.06
CA GLY A 285 13.71 9.54 16.69
C GLY A 285 14.80 8.51 16.36
N SER A 286 15.67 8.13 17.31
CA SER A 286 16.63 7.04 17.14
C SER A 286 15.94 5.67 17.26
N TYR A 287 16.62 4.62 16.79
CA TYR A 287 16.15 3.23 16.89
C TYR A 287 16.79 2.54 18.10
N ALA A 288 15.97 1.87 18.91
CA ALA A 288 16.46 1.03 19.98
C ALA A 288 17.12 -0.24 19.38
N PRO A 289 18.27 -0.69 19.92
CA PRO A 289 18.89 -1.93 19.44
C PRO A 289 18.01 -3.15 19.73
N ILE A 290 18.11 -4.16 18.86
CA ILE A 290 17.50 -5.47 19.03
C ILE A 290 18.36 -6.30 20.02
N ASP A 291 17.71 -7.12 20.83
CA ASP A 291 18.39 -8.12 21.66
C ASP A 291 18.74 -9.37 20.84
N TRP A 292 19.83 -9.27 20.10
CA TRP A 292 20.34 -10.34 19.24
C TRP A 292 20.74 -11.60 20.02
N VAL A 293 21.15 -11.45 21.27
CA VAL A 293 21.50 -12.58 22.16
C VAL A 293 20.23 -13.35 22.52
N ALA A 294 19.14 -12.67 22.81
CA ALA A 294 17.85 -13.32 23.04
C ALA A 294 17.37 -14.12 21.81
N LEU A 295 17.53 -13.57 20.62
CA LEU A 295 17.21 -14.26 19.37
C LEU A 295 18.06 -15.52 19.17
N LYS A 296 19.37 -15.41 19.34
CA LYS A 296 20.27 -16.57 19.26
C LYS A 296 19.93 -17.66 20.27
N ASN A 297 19.63 -17.27 21.50
CA ASN A 297 19.23 -18.21 22.56
C ASN A 297 17.87 -18.86 22.33
N ALA A 298 17.00 -18.22 21.54
CA ALA A 298 15.71 -18.75 21.14
C ALA A 298 15.79 -19.75 19.97
N GLY A 299 16.99 -20.07 19.49
CA GLY A 299 17.19 -21.08 18.45
C GLY A 299 17.24 -20.54 17.02
N PHE A 300 17.34 -19.21 16.83
CA PHE A 300 17.59 -18.67 15.49
C PHE A 300 19.07 -18.85 15.13
N ASP A 301 19.30 -19.30 13.89
CA ASP A 301 20.63 -19.53 13.34
C ASP A 301 21.15 -18.31 12.58
N TYR A 302 20.25 -17.63 11.87
CA TYR A 302 20.61 -16.53 10.97
C TYR A 302 19.56 -15.40 10.95
N VAL A 303 19.99 -14.28 10.37
CA VAL A 303 19.12 -13.14 10.05
C VAL A 303 19.42 -12.60 8.64
N ILE A 304 18.37 -12.22 7.91
CA ILE A 304 18.48 -11.46 6.66
C ILE A 304 18.11 -10.01 6.95
N LEU A 305 19.08 -9.11 6.85
CA LEU A 305 18.90 -7.69 7.18
C LEU A 305 18.55 -6.88 5.93
N LYS A 306 17.59 -5.95 6.06
CA LYS A 306 17.43 -4.93 5.05
C LYS A 306 18.68 -4.06 5.00
N ILE A 307 19.45 -4.13 3.89
CA ILE A 307 20.58 -3.23 3.72
C ILE A 307 20.15 -1.85 3.22
N GLY A 308 19.08 -1.79 2.45
CA GLY A 308 18.54 -0.54 1.93
C GLY A 308 17.60 -0.71 0.76
N SER A 309 17.40 0.37 0.03
CA SER A 309 16.55 0.38 -1.17
C SER A 309 17.03 1.41 -2.18
N SER A 310 16.54 1.30 -3.43
CA SER A 310 16.79 2.28 -4.50
C SER A 310 16.61 3.72 -4.01
N ILE A 311 17.55 4.60 -4.35
CA ILE A 311 17.45 6.04 -4.06
C ILE A 311 16.52 6.68 -5.10
N ARG A 312 15.46 7.33 -4.63
CA ARG A 312 14.47 8.01 -5.48
C ARG A 312 14.30 9.46 -5.07
N THR A 313 14.15 10.34 -6.06
CA THR A 313 13.75 11.73 -5.83
C THR A 313 12.30 11.89 -6.26
N LYS A 314 11.42 12.24 -5.32
CA LYS A 314 10.01 12.53 -5.58
C LYS A 314 9.83 13.85 -6.33
N ALA A 315 8.63 14.07 -6.89
CA ALA A 315 8.31 15.28 -7.63
C ALA A 315 8.44 16.58 -6.78
N ASP A 316 8.30 16.47 -5.47
CA ASP A 316 8.49 17.57 -4.51
C ASP A 316 9.95 17.81 -4.10
N GLY A 317 10.91 17.07 -4.69
CA GLY A 317 12.33 17.12 -4.39
C GLY A 317 12.75 16.28 -3.17
N THR A 318 11.82 15.60 -2.48
CA THR A 318 12.16 14.73 -1.36
C THR A 318 12.92 13.50 -1.86
N VAL A 319 14.08 13.22 -1.26
CA VAL A 319 14.84 12.00 -1.52
C VAL A 319 14.39 10.89 -0.55
N THR A 320 14.12 9.73 -1.08
CA THR A 320 13.73 8.53 -0.32
C THR A 320 14.56 7.33 -0.76
N GLY A 321 14.62 6.30 0.07
CA GLY A 321 15.51 5.16 -0.14
C GLY A 321 16.91 5.44 0.42
N GLY A 322 17.86 4.63 0.01
CA GLY A 322 19.22 4.63 0.53
C GLY A 322 19.46 3.51 1.53
N ILE A 323 20.60 3.57 2.21
CA ILE A 323 20.94 2.57 3.24
C ILE A 323 19.92 2.58 4.37
N GLU A 324 19.56 1.42 4.89
CA GLU A 324 18.62 1.30 6.01
C GLU A 324 19.26 1.88 7.28
N PRO A 325 18.59 2.77 8.01
CA PRO A 325 19.20 3.50 9.13
C PRO A 325 19.63 2.61 10.29
N THR A 326 19.11 1.39 10.37
CA THR A 326 19.46 0.42 11.42
C THR A 326 20.53 -0.59 10.97
N PHE A 327 20.85 -0.65 9.68
CA PHE A 327 21.64 -1.71 9.09
C PHE A 327 22.99 -1.97 9.79
N GLU A 328 23.78 -0.93 10.00
CA GLU A 328 25.11 -1.09 10.63
C GLU A 328 25.00 -1.61 12.07
N MET A 329 24.06 -1.05 12.83
CA MET A 329 23.80 -1.50 14.21
C MET A 329 23.33 -2.96 14.25
N ASP A 330 22.49 -3.35 13.30
CA ASP A 330 21.93 -4.69 13.22
C ASP A 330 22.97 -5.70 12.76
N TYR A 331 23.77 -5.35 11.75
CA TYR A 331 24.87 -6.17 11.28
C TYR A 331 25.87 -6.48 12.40
N GLU A 332 26.35 -5.45 13.09
CA GLU A 332 27.30 -5.62 14.20
C GLU A 332 26.68 -6.40 15.36
N GLY A 333 25.42 -6.10 15.71
CA GLY A 333 24.72 -6.78 16.80
C GLY A 333 24.49 -8.26 16.55
N ALA A 334 23.99 -8.60 15.36
CA ALA A 334 23.75 -9.99 14.94
C ALA A 334 25.05 -10.80 14.89
N LYS A 335 26.10 -10.23 14.27
CA LYS A 335 27.43 -10.87 14.21
C LYS A 335 28.03 -11.09 15.61
N ALA A 336 27.93 -10.11 16.50
CA ALA A 336 28.41 -10.22 17.88
C ALA A 336 27.66 -11.27 18.69
N ALA A 337 26.39 -11.51 18.40
CA ALA A 337 25.58 -12.57 19.03
C ALA A 337 25.84 -13.96 18.42
N GLY A 338 26.62 -14.06 17.34
CA GLY A 338 26.93 -15.32 16.65
C GLY A 338 25.80 -15.81 15.75
N LEU A 339 24.94 -14.89 15.24
CA LEU A 339 24.02 -15.17 14.15
C LEU A 339 24.77 -15.05 12.82
N ASP A 340 24.45 -15.95 11.89
CA ASP A 340 24.86 -15.78 10.50
C ASP A 340 24.01 -14.69 9.84
N VAL A 341 24.62 -13.90 8.95
CA VAL A 341 23.96 -12.71 8.39
C VAL A 341 23.89 -12.80 6.86
N GLY A 342 22.72 -12.52 6.31
CA GLY A 342 22.49 -12.18 4.92
C GLY A 342 21.86 -10.80 4.81
N VAL A 343 21.65 -10.35 3.59
CA VAL A 343 20.98 -9.06 3.35
C VAL A 343 19.98 -9.12 2.21
N TYR A 344 19.01 -8.21 2.25
CA TYR A 344 18.15 -7.94 1.10
C TYR A 344 18.13 -6.46 0.74
N PHE A 345 18.03 -6.20 -0.55
CA PHE A 345 17.91 -4.87 -1.13
C PHE A 345 16.56 -4.74 -1.83
N PHE A 346 15.74 -3.79 -1.40
CA PHE A 346 14.45 -3.52 -2.02
C PHE A 346 14.63 -2.60 -3.23
N THR A 347 14.34 -3.11 -4.42
CA THR A 347 14.43 -2.28 -5.62
C THR A 347 13.15 -1.50 -5.88
N TYR A 348 13.31 -0.26 -6.34
CA TYR A 348 12.25 0.56 -6.92
C TYR A 348 12.54 0.88 -8.39
N SER A 349 13.52 0.25 -8.98
CA SER A 349 13.87 0.44 -10.37
C SER A 349 12.82 -0.22 -11.27
N THR A 350 12.56 0.42 -12.42
CA THR A 350 11.55 -0.04 -13.39
C THR A 350 12.17 -0.36 -14.75
N ASN A 351 13.47 -0.35 -14.85
CA ASN A 351 14.20 -0.64 -16.08
C ASN A 351 15.65 -1.06 -15.79
N VAL A 352 16.32 -1.58 -16.80
CA VAL A 352 17.69 -2.11 -16.71
C VAL A 352 18.72 -1.05 -16.28
N SER A 353 18.60 0.19 -16.76
CA SER A 353 19.52 1.26 -16.33
C SER A 353 19.39 1.64 -14.86
N GLY A 354 18.16 1.56 -14.33
CA GLY A 354 17.89 1.82 -12.91
C GLY A 354 18.47 0.71 -12.03
N ILE A 355 18.19 -0.55 -12.37
CA ILE A 355 18.65 -1.69 -11.58
C ILE A 355 20.19 -1.81 -11.58
N LYS A 356 20.85 -1.41 -12.66
CA LYS A 356 22.31 -1.34 -12.70
C LYS A 356 22.88 -0.36 -11.68
N LYS A 357 22.25 0.81 -11.53
CA LYS A 357 22.64 1.78 -10.49
C LYS A 357 22.37 1.24 -9.08
N ASP A 358 21.28 0.47 -8.91
CA ASP A 358 20.99 -0.20 -7.65
C ASP A 358 22.10 -1.22 -7.30
N ALA A 359 22.58 -2.00 -8.28
CA ALA A 359 23.68 -2.93 -8.08
C ALA A 359 25.00 -2.22 -7.73
N GLU A 360 25.34 -1.14 -8.44
CA GLU A 360 26.50 -0.30 -8.15
C GLU A 360 26.44 0.25 -6.72
N LEU A 361 25.30 0.80 -6.33
CA LEU A 361 25.05 1.35 -5.00
C LEU A 361 25.17 0.28 -3.90
N LEU A 362 24.57 -0.87 -4.13
CA LEU A 362 24.62 -1.99 -3.19
C LEU A 362 26.05 -2.50 -3.01
N THR A 363 26.83 -2.62 -4.08
CA THR A 363 28.23 -3.02 -4.02
C THR A 363 29.04 -2.10 -3.10
N GLU A 364 28.80 -0.78 -3.13
CA GLU A 364 29.44 0.17 -2.22
C GLU A 364 29.08 -0.10 -0.74
N TRP A 365 27.82 -0.47 -0.46
CA TRP A 365 27.33 -0.73 0.90
C TRP A 365 27.80 -2.08 1.46
N LEU A 366 28.03 -3.05 0.59
CA LEU A 366 28.53 -4.37 0.94
C LEU A 366 30.03 -4.38 1.28
N ASP A 367 30.78 -3.35 0.81
CA ASP A 367 32.26 -3.32 0.93
C ASP A 367 32.74 -3.60 2.36
N ARG A 368 33.76 -4.45 2.48
CA ARG A 368 34.43 -4.87 3.73
C ARG A 368 33.57 -5.63 4.73
N LYS A 369 32.38 -6.08 4.35
CA LYS A 369 31.52 -6.91 5.19
C LYS A 369 31.55 -8.36 4.74
N GLN A 370 31.24 -9.25 5.66
CA GLN A 370 31.14 -10.70 5.41
C GLN A 370 29.71 -11.16 5.72
N PHE A 371 29.13 -11.87 4.77
CA PHE A 371 27.77 -12.39 4.88
C PHE A 371 27.76 -13.89 4.64
N GLU A 372 27.17 -14.64 5.54
CA GLU A 372 27.06 -16.10 5.47
C GLU A 372 25.85 -16.56 4.63
N TYR A 373 24.96 -15.65 4.31
CA TYR A 373 23.77 -15.89 3.48
C TYR A 373 23.84 -15.08 2.20
N PRO A 374 23.04 -15.44 1.17
CA PRO A 374 23.03 -14.73 -0.11
C PRO A 374 22.69 -13.25 0.04
N ILE A 375 23.07 -12.48 -0.96
CA ILE A 375 22.65 -11.09 -1.17
C ILE A 375 21.37 -11.13 -2.01
N TYR A 376 20.24 -10.82 -1.41
CA TYR A 376 18.94 -10.95 -2.07
C TYR A 376 18.46 -9.65 -2.73
N LEU A 377 17.98 -9.75 -3.95
CA LEU A 377 17.14 -8.73 -4.57
C LEU A 377 15.69 -8.98 -4.11
N ASP A 378 15.10 -8.00 -3.48
CA ASP A 378 13.70 -8.01 -3.09
C ASP A 378 12.85 -7.36 -4.20
N LEU A 379 12.01 -8.18 -4.83
CA LEU A 379 11.20 -7.83 -5.99
C LEU A 379 9.72 -8.08 -5.69
N GLU A 380 9.04 -7.01 -5.28
CA GLU A 380 7.60 -7.07 -4.96
C GLU A 380 6.90 -5.73 -5.20
N ASP A 381 5.57 -5.75 -5.33
CA ASP A 381 4.77 -4.54 -5.43
C ASP A 381 4.74 -3.77 -4.10
N ASP A 382 4.93 -2.44 -4.16
CA ASP A 382 4.72 -1.53 -3.04
C ASP A 382 3.64 -0.48 -3.38
N PRO A 383 2.36 -0.77 -3.08
CA PRO A 383 1.26 0.16 -3.33
C PRO A 383 1.41 1.51 -2.61
N ASN A 384 2.06 1.53 -1.43
CA ASN A 384 2.28 2.77 -0.67
C ASN A 384 3.26 3.72 -1.37
N ALA A 385 4.15 3.16 -2.18
CA ALA A 385 5.10 3.92 -2.98
C ALA A 385 4.66 4.06 -4.44
N SER A 386 3.51 3.56 -4.84
CA SER A 386 3.01 3.49 -6.21
C SER A 386 4.03 2.81 -7.14
N TYR A 387 4.61 1.71 -6.67
CA TYR A 387 5.59 0.90 -7.38
C TYR A 387 4.99 -0.48 -7.66
N TYR A 388 4.92 -0.84 -8.93
CA TYR A 388 4.28 -2.08 -9.40
C TYR A 388 5.16 -2.77 -10.43
N PRO A 389 6.24 -3.45 -10.01
CA PRO A 389 7.04 -4.26 -10.94
C PRO A 389 6.22 -5.38 -11.60
N SER A 390 5.11 -5.79 -11.01
CA SER A 390 4.17 -6.73 -11.64
C SER A 390 3.58 -6.23 -12.97
N GLU A 391 3.62 -4.93 -13.23
CA GLU A 391 3.18 -4.30 -14.48
C GLU A 391 4.30 -4.17 -15.53
N ILE A 392 5.56 -4.44 -15.14
CA ILE A 392 6.70 -4.44 -16.06
C ILE A 392 6.65 -5.71 -16.92
N ALA A 393 6.92 -5.58 -18.21
CA ALA A 393 6.97 -6.72 -19.10
C ALA A 393 7.98 -7.77 -18.62
N ALA A 394 7.59 -9.04 -18.57
CA ALA A 394 8.40 -10.13 -18.05
C ALA A 394 9.83 -10.21 -18.63
N PRO A 395 10.08 -9.99 -19.91
CA PRO A 395 11.45 -9.96 -20.45
C PRO A 395 12.31 -8.84 -19.83
N ILE A 396 11.75 -7.66 -19.64
CA ILE A 396 12.47 -6.52 -19.02
C ILE A 396 12.76 -6.83 -17.55
N LEU A 397 11.78 -7.37 -16.84
CA LEU A 397 11.93 -7.72 -15.43
C LEU A 397 13.00 -8.81 -15.23
N THR A 398 13.01 -9.82 -16.10
CA THR A 398 14.05 -10.86 -16.11
C THR A 398 15.41 -10.27 -16.38
N GLU A 399 15.53 -9.37 -17.35
CA GLU A 399 16.77 -8.69 -17.66
C GLU A 399 17.28 -7.82 -16.52
N MET A 400 16.37 -7.17 -15.80
CA MET A 400 16.73 -6.42 -14.59
C MET A 400 17.36 -7.34 -13.53
N CYS A 401 16.74 -8.51 -13.27
CA CYS A 401 17.29 -9.48 -12.33
C CYS A 401 18.67 -10.00 -12.79
N LEU A 402 18.80 -10.39 -14.05
CA LEU A 402 20.07 -10.85 -14.63
C LEU A 402 21.18 -9.81 -14.51
N THR A 403 20.89 -8.56 -14.84
CA THR A 403 21.83 -7.45 -14.73
C THR A 403 22.30 -7.25 -13.30
N PHE A 404 21.36 -7.20 -12.35
CA PHE A 404 21.66 -7.02 -10.93
C PHE A 404 22.58 -8.12 -10.39
N PHE A 405 22.23 -9.36 -10.66
CA PHE A 405 23.00 -10.51 -10.16
C PHE A 405 24.37 -10.63 -10.85
N SER A 406 24.41 -10.44 -12.16
CA SER A 406 25.69 -10.47 -12.90
C SER A 406 26.69 -9.45 -12.37
N ASP A 407 26.24 -8.24 -12.08
CA ASP A 407 27.14 -7.18 -11.60
C ASP A 407 27.64 -7.50 -10.18
N LEU A 408 26.77 -7.99 -9.28
CA LEU A 408 27.19 -8.42 -7.94
C LEU A 408 28.08 -9.66 -7.96
N GLN A 409 27.79 -10.63 -8.83
CA GLN A 409 28.62 -11.84 -8.94
C GLN A 409 30.04 -11.56 -9.46
N LYS A 410 30.22 -10.59 -10.35
CA LYS A 410 31.55 -10.14 -10.77
C LYS A 410 32.39 -9.60 -9.61
N GLU A 411 31.74 -9.05 -8.61
CA GLU A 411 32.36 -8.55 -7.37
C GLU A 411 32.50 -9.66 -6.29
N GLY A 412 32.15 -10.91 -6.62
CA GLY A 412 32.30 -12.07 -5.73
C GLY A 412 31.17 -12.27 -4.73
N TYR A 413 29.98 -11.76 -5.01
CA TYR A 413 28.83 -12.00 -4.15
C TYR A 413 27.97 -13.18 -4.61
N TYR A 414 27.53 -14.00 -3.67
CA TYR A 414 26.53 -15.05 -3.91
C TYR A 414 25.13 -14.44 -3.80
N THR A 415 24.36 -14.47 -4.88
CA THR A 415 23.12 -13.69 -5.02
C THR A 415 21.88 -14.56 -5.02
N GLY A 416 20.74 -14.00 -4.62
CA GLY A 416 19.44 -14.65 -4.64
C GLY A 416 18.29 -13.68 -4.91
N LEU A 417 17.14 -14.23 -5.25
CA LEU A 417 15.93 -13.50 -5.56
C LEU A 417 14.86 -13.78 -4.50
N TYR A 418 14.40 -12.72 -3.81
CA TYR A 418 13.20 -12.81 -2.98
C TYR A 418 11.98 -12.49 -3.83
N VAL A 419 11.02 -13.42 -3.84
CA VAL A 419 9.77 -13.30 -4.58
C VAL A 419 8.63 -14.04 -3.89
N ASN A 420 7.43 -13.52 -4.05
CA ASN A 420 6.22 -14.22 -3.67
C ASN A 420 5.69 -15.13 -4.80
N ASN A 421 4.64 -15.89 -4.47
CA ASN A 421 4.03 -16.85 -5.39
C ASN A 421 3.58 -16.23 -6.73
N ASN A 422 3.07 -15.00 -6.70
CA ASN A 422 2.59 -14.35 -7.92
C ASN A 422 3.73 -13.97 -8.86
N PHE A 423 4.79 -13.39 -8.32
CA PHE A 423 5.96 -13.04 -9.12
C PHE A 423 6.62 -14.28 -9.71
N LEU A 424 6.85 -15.31 -8.91
CA LEU A 424 7.57 -16.50 -9.34
C LEU A 424 6.84 -17.27 -10.46
N PHE A 425 5.51 -17.42 -10.36
CA PHE A 425 4.77 -18.32 -11.24
C PHE A 425 3.91 -17.65 -12.31
N ASN A 426 3.62 -16.36 -12.16
CA ASN A 426 2.71 -15.67 -13.07
C ASN A 426 3.35 -14.48 -13.79
N ILE A 427 4.30 -13.78 -13.15
CA ILE A 427 4.87 -12.52 -13.66
C ILE A 427 6.18 -12.78 -14.39
N LEU A 428 7.14 -13.40 -13.72
CA LEU A 428 8.45 -13.67 -14.31
C LEU A 428 8.39 -14.68 -15.47
N GLN A 429 7.40 -15.55 -15.50
CA GLN A 429 6.98 -16.46 -16.60
C GLN A 429 8.11 -17.15 -17.39
N THR A 430 9.30 -17.20 -16.85
CA THR A 430 10.43 -17.84 -17.52
C THR A 430 10.49 -19.28 -17.01
N GLU A 431 10.36 -20.26 -17.91
CA GLU A 431 10.36 -21.69 -17.57
C GLU A 431 11.58 -22.10 -16.72
N ASN A 432 12.67 -21.31 -16.76
CA ASN A 432 13.93 -21.59 -16.10
C ASN A 432 14.30 -20.62 -14.98
N MET A 433 13.39 -19.73 -14.52
CA MET A 433 13.75 -18.72 -13.49
C MET A 433 14.24 -19.37 -12.19
N ILE A 434 13.66 -20.50 -11.81
CA ILE A 434 14.07 -21.24 -10.62
C ILE A 434 15.45 -21.90 -10.82
N GLU A 435 15.82 -22.24 -12.05
CA GLU A 435 17.14 -22.76 -12.40
C GLU A 435 18.20 -21.66 -12.51
N LEU A 436 17.77 -20.41 -12.82
CA LEU A 436 18.67 -19.27 -12.98
C LEU A 436 19.08 -18.63 -11.66
N PHE A 437 18.19 -18.62 -10.67
CA PHE A 437 18.38 -17.85 -9.44
C PHE A 437 18.25 -18.70 -8.19
N GLU A 438 19.02 -18.35 -7.18
CA GLU A 438 18.79 -18.82 -5.81
C GLU A 438 17.51 -18.16 -5.28
N ILE A 439 16.51 -18.96 -4.90
CA ILE A 439 15.17 -18.43 -4.58
C ILE A 439 14.96 -18.39 -3.07
N TRP A 440 14.57 -17.21 -2.58
CA TRP A 440 13.93 -17.00 -1.30
C TRP A 440 12.44 -16.75 -1.53
N TYR A 441 11.64 -17.76 -1.23
CA TYR A 441 10.23 -17.82 -1.60
C TYR A 441 9.32 -17.39 -0.46
N ALA A 442 8.49 -16.37 -0.69
CA ALA A 442 7.49 -15.90 0.27
C ALA A 442 6.13 -16.57 0.00
N ARG A 443 5.69 -17.38 0.96
CA ARG A 443 4.36 -17.99 0.95
C ARG A 443 3.92 -18.37 2.36
N TYR A 444 2.82 -17.82 2.80
CA TYR A 444 2.32 -17.97 4.17
C TYR A 444 1.19 -19.00 4.23
N PRO A 445 1.36 -20.12 4.98
CA PRO A 445 0.30 -21.12 5.17
C PRO A 445 -0.86 -20.57 6.02
N SER A 446 -0.59 -19.60 6.89
CA SER A 446 -1.57 -18.96 7.78
C SER A 446 -1.25 -17.48 7.92
N ASN A 447 -2.30 -16.66 8.04
CA ASN A 447 -2.21 -15.23 8.38
C ASN A 447 -2.53 -14.98 9.87
N ALA A 448 -2.65 -16.04 10.70
CA ALA A 448 -2.82 -15.89 12.14
C ALA A 448 -1.50 -15.47 12.79
N ASP A 449 -1.59 -14.79 13.92
CA ASP A 449 -0.41 -14.46 14.72
C ASP A 449 0.31 -15.74 15.15
N TYR A 450 1.61 -15.76 14.96
CA TYR A 450 2.46 -16.90 15.26
C TYR A 450 3.51 -16.51 16.31
N VAL A 451 3.49 -17.17 17.45
CA VAL A 451 4.48 -17.00 18.49
C VAL A 451 5.61 -18.03 18.25
N TRP A 452 6.85 -17.53 18.19
CA TRP A 452 8.00 -18.39 17.97
C TRP A 452 8.10 -19.53 18.98
N ASN A 453 8.27 -20.74 18.44
CA ASN A 453 8.60 -21.94 19.20
C ASN A 453 9.60 -22.74 18.36
N ASP A 454 10.80 -22.96 18.88
CA ASP A 454 11.87 -23.68 18.17
C ASP A 454 11.53 -25.15 17.86
N GLU A 455 10.61 -25.74 18.63
CA GLU A 455 10.16 -27.14 18.42
C GLU A 455 9.09 -27.24 17.30
N ASP A 456 8.46 -26.13 16.91
CA ASP A 456 7.43 -26.13 15.86
C ASP A 456 8.10 -26.24 14.49
N GLU A 457 7.63 -27.18 13.68
CA GLU A 457 8.01 -27.32 12.27
C GLU A 457 6.78 -27.23 11.38
N THR A 458 6.71 -26.16 10.60
CA THR A 458 5.71 -26.05 9.53
C THR A 458 6.23 -26.78 8.30
N THR A 459 5.49 -27.77 7.83
CA THR A 459 5.88 -28.54 6.66
C THR A 459 5.37 -27.90 5.38
N PHE A 460 6.26 -27.60 4.46
CA PHE A 460 5.96 -27.24 3.10
C PHE A 460 6.67 -28.17 2.14
N ILE A 461 5.94 -28.77 1.21
CA ILE A 461 6.51 -29.64 0.19
C ILE A 461 6.64 -28.83 -1.09
N TRP A 462 7.87 -28.52 -1.47
CA TRP A 462 8.18 -27.97 -2.78
C TRP A 462 8.00 -29.05 -3.85
N ASN A 463 7.29 -28.72 -4.92
CA ASN A 463 7.09 -29.66 -6.00
C ASN A 463 8.34 -29.69 -6.91
N THR A 464 9.28 -30.57 -6.59
CA THR A 464 10.56 -30.73 -7.30
C THR A 464 10.39 -31.20 -8.75
N GLU A 465 9.36 -32.00 -9.06
CA GLU A 465 9.08 -32.44 -10.43
C GLU A 465 8.68 -31.29 -11.36
N LYS A 466 8.02 -30.28 -10.79
CA LYS A 466 7.53 -29.12 -11.54
C LYS A 466 8.49 -27.94 -11.54
N TYR A 467 9.21 -27.71 -10.45
CA TYR A 467 9.93 -26.46 -10.19
C TYR A 467 11.44 -26.62 -9.94
N GLY A 468 12.01 -27.83 -10.19
CA GLY A 468 13.44 -28.10 -9.96
C GLY A 468 13.75 -28.60 -8.55
N GLU A 469 15.02 -28.96 -8.34
CA GLU A 469 15.38 -29.84 -7.24
C GLU A 469 15.30 -29.24 -5.85
N THR A 470 15.46 -27.90 -5.66
CA THR A 470 15.39 -27.33 -4.30
C THR A 470 15.06 -25.87 -4.25
N LEU A 471 14.21 -25.57 -3.30
CA LEU A 471 14.04 -24.24 -2.75
C LEU A 471 15.25 -23.90 -1.85
N GLY A 472 15.81 -22.71 -2.02
CA GLY A 472 16.91 -22.25 -1.18
C GLY A 472 16.43 -21.82 0.20
N MET A 473 15.44 -20.94 0.23
CA MET A 473 14.86 -20.39 1.44
C MET A 473 13.35 -20.18 1.32
N TRP A 474 12.64 -20.35 2.44
CA TRP A 474 11.21 -20.13 2.53
C TRP A 474 10.84 -19.18 3.67
N GLN A 475 10.26 -18.03 3.33
CA GLN A 475 9.59 -17.16 4.30
C GLN A 475 8.17 -17.70 4.51
N TYR A 476 7.96 -18.37 5.63
CA TYR A 476 6.72 -19.10 5.89
C TYR A 476 5.72 -18.35 6.76
N CYS A 477 6.17 -17.26 7.40
CA CYS A 477 5.35 -16.45 8.30
C CYS A 477 5.70 -14.98 8.16
N CYS A 478 4.68 -14.11 8.10
CA CYS A 478 4.82 -12.65 8.14
C CYS A 478 4.04 -12.02 9.33
N THR A 479 3.61 -12.84 10.27
CA THR A 479 2.79 -12.43 11.43
C THR A 479 3.42 -12.88 12.73
N GLY A 480 4.71 -13.22 12.70
CA GLY A 480 5.46 -13.70 13.83
C GLY A 480 5.50 -12.71 14.99
N ILE A 481 5.56 -13.23 16.21
CA ILE A 481 5.67 -12.45 17.44
C ILE A 481 6.87 -12.97 18.21
N PHE A 482 7.79 -12.07 18.57
CA PHE A 482 8.91 -12.35 19.46
C PHE A 482 9.06 -11.23 20.48
N GLU A 483 9.24 -11.57 21.77
CA GLU A 483 9.10 -10.63 22.89
C GLU A 483 9.98 -9.37 22.79
N SER A 484 11.19 -9.50 22.23
CA SER A 484 12.14 -8.38 22.13
C SER A 484 12.08 -7.61 20.81
N ILE A 485 11.15 -7.96 19.90
CA ILE A 485 11.03 -7.35 18.57
C ILE A 485 9.74 -6.51 18.51
N ASN A 486 9.85 -5.31 17.97
CA ASN A 486 8.68 -4.47 17.72
C ASN A 486 7.92 -4.93 16.46
N GLY A 487 6.60 -4.92 16.54
CA GLY A 487 5.74 -5.26 15.41
C GLY A 487 5.65 -6.74 15.08
N LYS A 488 5.43 -7.04 13.81
CA LYS A 488 5.40 -8.41 13.28
C LYS A 488 6.78 -8.76 12.74
N LEU A 489 7.10 -10.03 12.83
CA LEU A 489 8.38 -10.59 12.46
C LEU A 489 8.18 -11.67 11.40
N ASP A 490 9.05 -11.68 10.43
CA ASP A 490 9.06 -12.65 9.35
C ASP A 490 9.96 -13.82 9.72
N PHE A 491 9.41 -15.06 9.62
CA PHE A 491 10.16 -16.28 9.94
C PHE A 491 10.50 -17.06 8.67
N ASN A 492 11.72 -17.58 8.67
CA ASN A 492 12.35 -18.21 7.51
C ASN A 492 12.96 -19.56 7.84
N TYR A 493 12.83 -20.49 6.87
CA TYR A 493 13.59 -21.73 6.84
C TYR A 493 14.60 -21.70 5.70
N ALA A 494 15.84 -22.09 5.99
CA ALA A 494 16.84 -22.37 4.98
C ALA A 494 16.94 -23.89 4.74
N TYR A 495 17.03 -24.28 3.48
CA TYR A 495 17.16 -25.67 3.03
C TYR A 495 18.56 -25.99 2.52
N LYS A 496 19.47 -25.01 2.55
CA LYS A 496 20.87 -25.12 2.17
C LYS A 496 21.75 -24.59 3.29
N ASP A 497 22.89 -25.23 3.49
CA ASP A 497 23.95 -24.72 4.39
C ASP A 497 24.75 -23.62 3.67
N TYR A 498 24.13 -22.42 3.58
CA TYR A 498 24.77 -21.28 2.96
C TYR A 498 26.08 -20.87 3.60
N PRO A 499 26.22 -20.87 4.94
CA PRO A 499 27.50 -20.54 5.58
C PRO A 499 28.67 -21.40 5.11
N SER A 500 28.46 -22.70 5.00
CA SER A 500 29.49 -23.62 4.50
C SER A 500 29.80 -23.39 3.02
N LEU A 501 28.80 -23.20 2.18
CA LEU A 501 28.96 -22.94 0.75
C LEU A 501 29.71 -21.62 0.50
N ILE A 502 29.27 -20.55 1.13
CA ILE A 502 29.82 -19.20 0.92
C ILE A 502 31.27 -19.11 1.39
N LYS A 503 31.57 -19.66 2.57
CA LYS A 503 32.94 -19.67 3.11
C LYS A 503 33.88 -20.56 2.30
N TYR A 504 33.41 -21.73 1.88
CA TYR A 504 34.22 -22.66 1.09
C TYR A 504 34.65 -22.07 -0.25
N TYR A 505 33.74 -21.42 -0.94
CA TYR A 505 34.01 -20.83 -2.26
C TYR A 505 34.49 -19.37 -2.23
N GLY A 506 34.58 -18.78 -1.04
CA GLY A 506 35.11 -17.43 -0.86
C GLY A 506 34.21 -16.32 -1.37
N PHE A 507 32.89 -16.49 -1.27
CA PHE A 507 31.92 -15.43 -1.60
C PHE A 507 31.69 -14.44 -0.47
N ASN A 508 30.97 -13.36 -0.75
CA ASN A 508 30.44 -12.41 0.23
C ASN A 508 31.49 -11.87 1.19
N GLY A 509 32.68 -11.57 0.66
CA GLY A 509 33.78 -11.02 1.45
C GLY A 509 34.62 -12.07 2.19
N TYR A 510 34.33 -13.37 2.05
CA TYR A 510 35.19 -14.43 2.51
C TYR A 510 36.31 -14.70 1.51
N SER A 511 37.46 -15.17 2.02
CA SER A 511 38.51 -15.73 1.17
C SER A 511 38.37 -17.25 1.14
N THR A 512 38.68 -17.88 0.00
CA THR A 512 38.76 -19.35 -0.07
C THR A 512 39.68 -19.88 0.99
N GLU A 513 39.19 -20.81 1.83
CA GLU A 513 40.06 -21.54 2.74
C GLU A 513 41.01 -22.38 1.90
N SER A 514 42.30 -22.08 1.99
CA SER A 514 43.39 -22.77 1.29
C SER A 514 43.74 -24.12 1.91
#